data_83b019a1a6f09723763303bfaa0e05e6
#
_entry.id   83b019a1a6f09723763303bfaa0e05e6
#
_cell.length_a   1.000
_cell.length_b   1.000
_cell.length_c   1.000
_cell.angle_alpha   90.00
_cell.angle_beta   90.00
_cell.angle_gamma   90.00
#
_symmetry.space_group_name_H-M   'P 1'
#
loop_
_entity.id
_entity.type
_entity.pdbx_description
1 polymer ?
#
loop_
_entity_poly.entity_id
_entity_poly.type
_entity_poly.pdbx_seq_one_letter_code
_entity_poly.pdbx_strand_id
1 'polypeptide(L)'
;AVLCAAFLAGGTTALAADNSAIHSGVYVDGIDLSGMTRTEALDALNSYVDEMGEETLTLHIGDNELTPTLGELGLISTNEDEILEEAVQLGKTGNIIRRYKDRKDLEHENKNYQLTWALDGELVTDYVNNQCKKFDQEAVDATLKREGGSFRIVDGQTGIVLDADSSITLITDFIENEWDHTNGSLDLPVETDYPRGTAEELSKVKDVLGTFTTSYSTSGAARCQNIATGTAHINGTVLYPGDTFSAYEAVSPFSEANGYAMAGSYLNGKVVDSLGGGICQVSTT
;
A
#
# COMPACT_ATOMS: atom_id res chain seq x y z
N ALA A 1 -33.80 46.70 -5.32
CA ALA A 1 -32.61 46.19 -5.92
C ALA A 1 -32.98 44.92 -6.74
N VAL A 2 -33.02 45.11 -8.08
CA VAL A 2 -33.36 44.06 -9.05
C VAL A 2 -32.04 43.46 -9.51
N LEU A 3 -31.82 42.19 -9.23
CA LEU A 3 -30.68 41.46 -9.75
C LEU A 3 -31.05 40.91 -11.12
N CYS A 4 -30.45 41.45 -12.17
CA CYS A 4 -30.47 40.86 -13.51
C CYS A 4 -29.47 39.71 -13.58
N ALA A 5 -29.97 38.48 -13.61
CA ALA A 5 -29.20 37.31 -13.98
C ALA A 5 -29.05 37.26 -15.51
N ALA A 6 -27.86 37.53 -16.02
CA ALA A 6 -27.52 37.32 -17.41
C ALA A 6 -27.29 35.80 -17.62
N PHE A 7 -28.22 35.16 -18.31
CA PHE A 7 -28.01 33.81 -18.87
C PHE A 7 -27.04 33.92 -20.05
N LEU A 8 -25.79 33.54 -19.83
CA LEU A 8 -24.88 33.20 -20.92
C LEU A 8 -25.29 31.83 -21.46
N ALA A 9 -26.02 31.83 -22.55
CA ALA A 9 -26.21 30.64 -23.37
C ALA A 9 -24.86 30.27 -23.99
N GLY A 10 -24.08 29.48 -23.30
CA GLY A 10 -22.95 28.75 -23.87
C GLY A 10 -23.52 27.72 -24.82
N GLY A 11 -23.46 28.01 -26.12
CA GLY A 11 -23.75 27.01 -27.15
C GLY A 11 -22.74 25.89 -27.02
N THR A 12 -23.18 24.76 -26.45
CA THR A 12 -22.51 23.50 -26.69
C THR A 12 -22.70 23.18 -28.15
N THR A 13 -21.69 23.41 -28.97
CA THR A 13 -21.59 22.73 -30.26
C THR A 13 -21.48 21.26 -29.91
N ALA A 14 -22.60 20.55 -29.91
CA ALA A 14 -22.60 19.10 -30.04
C ALA A 14 -21.85 18.86 -31.36
N LEU A 15 -20.59 18.42 -31.26
CA LEU A 15 -19.89 17.78 -32.36
C LEU A 15 -20.83 16.64 -32.75
N ALA A 16 -21.46 16.74 -33.91
CA ALA A 16 -22.17 15.63 -34.49
C ALA A 16 -21.17 14.48 -34.53
N ALA A 17 -21.48 13.40 -33.80
CA ALA A 17 -20.64 12.21 -33.82
C ALA A 17 -20.47 11.85 -35.31
N ASP A 18 -19.23 11.93 -35.79
CA ASP A 18 -18.91 11.57 -37.17
C ASP A 18 -19.09 10.06 -37.26
N ASN A 19 -20.27 9.64 -37.71
CA ASN A 19 -20.71 8.25 -37.84
C ASN A 19 -20.07 7.60 -39.09
N SER A 20 -19.01 8.20 -39.62
CA SER A 20 -18.31 7.67 -40.79
C SER A 20 -17.41 6.49 -40.35
N ALA A 21 -17.61 5.35 -41.02
CA ALA A 21 -16.84 4.15 -40.73
C ALA A 21 -15.35 4.35 -41.01
N ILE A 22 -14.50 3.74 -40.17
CA ILE A 22 -13.03 3.64 -40.32
C ILE A 22 -12.72 2.89 -41.63
N HIS A 23 -11.70 3.31 -42.37
CA HIS A 23 -11.29 2.64 -43.59
C HIS A 23 -10.75 1.22 -43.33
N SER A 24 -10.89 0.33 -44.33
CA SER A 24 -10.27 -1.00 -44.28
C SER A 24 -8.76 -0.89 -44.17
N GLY A 25 -8.13 -1.83 -43.43
CA GLY A 25 -6.69 -1.88 -43.22
C GLY A 25 -6.19 -1.07 -42.03
N VAL A 26 -7.07 -0.63 -41.14
CA VAL A 26 -6.71 0.07 -39.89
C VAL A 26 -6.81 -0.87 -38.70
N TYR A 27 -5.73 -1.01 -37.95
CA TYR A 27 -5.59 -1.89 -36.79
C TYR A 27 -5.02 -1.12 -35.60
N VAL A 28 -5.37 -1.58 -34.39
CA VAL A 28 -4.78 -1.12 -33.11
C VAL A 28 -4.38 -2.37 -32.32
N ASP A 29 -3.11 -2.54 -32.06
CA ASP A 29 -2.51 -3.75 -31.40
C ASP A 29 -3.04 -5.07 -31.97
N GLY A 30 -3.23 -5.11 -33.28
CA GLY A 30 -3.75 -6.28 -34.00
C GLY A 30 -5.26 -6.39 -34.06
N ILE A 31 -6.01 -5.51 -33.38
CA ILE A 31 -7.48 -5.44 -33.45
C ILE A 31 -7.88 -4.77 -34.76
N ASP A 32 -8.69 -5.41 -35.57
CA ASP A 32 -9.20 -4.87 -36.83
C ASP A 32 -10.34 -3.88 -36.58
N LEU A 33 -10.11 -2.59 -36.83
CA LEU A 33 -11.13 -1.54 -36.73
C LEU A 33 -11.82 -1.22 -38.06
N SER A 34 -11.52 -1.98 -39.11
CA SER A 34 -12.04 -1.76 -40.46
C SER A 34 -13.55 -1.77 -40.50
N GLY A 35 -14.18 -0.70 -41.00
CA GLY A 35 -15.61 -0.58 -41.15
C GLY A 35 -16.36 -0.21 -39.87
N MET A 36 -15.71 -0.12 -38.74
CA MET A 36 -16.31 0.30 -37.48
C MET A 36 -16.58 1.82 -37.46
N THR A 37 -17.64 2.22 -36.80
CA THR A 37 -17.85 3.61 -36.38
C THR A 37 -16.91 3.93 -35.21
N ARG A 38 -16.70 5.21 -34.89
CA ARG A 38 -15.90 5.62 -33.72
C ARG A 38 -16.38 4.95 -32.43
N THR A 39 -17.68 4.85 -32.23
CA THR A 39 -18.27 4.22 -31.03
C THR A 39 -17.96 2.71 -30.98
N GLU A 40 -18.19 1.98 -32.08
CA GLU A 40 -17.88 0.55 -32.14
C GLU A 40 -16.40 0.27 -31.94
N ALA A 41 -15.52 1.13 -32.49
CA ALA A 41 -14.09 1.01 -32.31
C ALA A 41 -13.67 1.28 -30.86
N LEU A 42 -14.25 2.30 -30.21
CA LEU A 42 -14.02 2.59 -28.79
C LEU A 42 -14.48 1.41 -27.92
N ASP A 43 -15.64 0.85 -28.17
CA ASP A 43 -16.14 -0.33 -27.44
C ASP A 43 -15.20 -1.54 -27.62
N ALA A 44 -14.66 -1.72 -28.82
CA ALA A 44 -13.69 -2.80 -29.09
C ALA A 44 -12.36 -2.58 -28.35
N LEU A 45 -11.84 -1.33 -28.31
CA LEU A 45 -10.63 -1.01 -27.57
C LEU A 45 -10.83 -1.13 -26.05
N ASN A 46 -11.95 -0.64 -25.52
CA ASN A 46 -12.27 -0.81 -24.10
C ASN A 46 -12.35 -2.31 -23.72
N SER A 47 -12.95 -3.14 -24.57
CA SER A 47 -12.99 -4.59 -24.32
C SER A 47 -11.60 -5.21 -24.31
N TYR A 48 -10.70 -4.70 -25.12
CA TYR A 48 -9.30 -5.14 -25.14
C TYR A 48 -8.52 -4.67 -23.90
N VAL A 49 -8.75 -3.43 -23.45
CA VAL A 49 -8.18 -2.92 -22.18
C VAL A 49 -8.68 -3.77 -21.01
N ASP A 50 -9.96 -4.14 -20.99
CA ASP A 50 -10.53 -5.03 -19.97
C ASP A 50 -9.85 -6.42 -20.01
N GLU A 51 -9.65 -6.99 -21.22
CA GLU A 51 -8.94 -8.28 -21.40
C GLU A 51 -7.49 -8.20 -20.89
N MET A 52 -6.77 -7.16 -21.22
CA MET A 52 -5.41 -6.92 -20.71
C MET A 52 -5.38 -6.69 -19.20
N GLY A 53 -6.46 -6.15 -18.65
CA GLY A 53 -6.66 -5.99 -17.22
C GLY A 53 -6.75 -7.31 -16.44
N GLU A 54 -7.06 -8.43 -17.07
CA GLU A 54 -7.08 -9.76 -16.46
C GLU A 54 -5.66 -10.37 -16.30
N GLU A 55 -4.66 -9.84 -17.03
CA GLU A 55 -3.27 -10.24 -16.84
C GLU A 55 -2.81 -9.91 -15.43
N THR A 56 -1.87 -10.69 -14.90
CA THR A 56 -1.44 -10.57 -13.51
C THR A 56 0.00 -10.09 -13.36
N LEU A 57 0.25 -9.37 -12.28
CA LEU A 57 1.58 -8.94 -11.89
C LEU A 57 1.94 -9.56 -10.53
N THR A 58 2.88 -10.49 -10.51
CA THR A 58 3.38 -11.08 -9.26
C THR A 58 4.36 -10.12 -8.60
N LEU A 59 4.05 -9.69 -7.37
CA LEU A 59 4.85 -8.79 -6.56
C LEU A 59 5.49 -9.58 -5.42
N HIS A 60 6.82 -9.69 -5.41
CA HIS A 60 7.59 -10.33 -4.35
C HIS A 60 7.98 -9.31 -3.29
N ILE A 61 7.70 -9.62 -2.01
CA ILE A 61 7.95 -8.76 -0.84
C ILE A 61 8.72 -9.59 0.18
N GLY A 62 10.05 -9.60 0.12
CA GLY A 62 10.87 -10.54 0.88
C GLY A 62 10.50 -11.99 0.52
N ASP A 63 10.07 -12.77 1.52
CA ASP A 63 9.64 -14.17 1.33
C ASP A 63 8.13 -14.31 0.98
N ASN A 64 7.41 -13.21 0.85
CA ASN A 64 5.98 -13.18 0.57
C ASN A 64 5.71 -12.76 -0.87
N GLU A 65 4.52 -13.10 -1.38
CA GLU A 65 4.07 -12.71 -2.71
C GLU A 65 2.60 -12.31 -2.74
N LEU A 66 2.27 -11.40 -3.66
CA LEU A 66 0.91 -11.03 -4.05
C LEU A 66 0.81 -11.05 -5.56
N THR A 67 -0.34 -11.39 -6.08
CA THR A 67 -0.56 -11.48 -7.53
C THR A 67 -1.85 -10.75 -7.91
N PRO A 68 -1.85 -9.39 -7.87
CA PRO A 68 -2.99 -8.63 -8.38
C PRO A 68 -3.15 -8.81 -9.88
N THR A 69 -4.38 -8.61 -10.38
CA THR A 69 -4.62 -8.35 -11.79
C THR A 69 -4.21 -6.91 -12.12
N LEU A 70 -3.88 -6.65 -13.38
CA LEU A 70 -3.57 -5.28 -13.81
C LEU A 70 -4.78 -4.36 -13.73
N GLY A 71 -5.99 -4.90 -13.87
CA GLY A 71 -7.24 -4.17 -13.62
C GLY A 71 -7.41 -3.73 -12.16
N GLU A 72 -6.99 -4.55 -11.19
CA GLU A 72 -6.95 -4.16 -9.77
C GLU A 72 -5.95 -3.02 -9.49
N LEU A 73 -4.88 -2.94 -10.29
CA LEU A 73 -3.90 -1.86 -10.26
C LEU A 73 -4.30 -0.65 -11.13
N GLY A 74 -5.46 -0.73 -11.81
CA GLY A 74 -5.99 0.35 -12.61
C GLY A 74 -5.33 0.50 -13.97
N LEU A 75 -5.12 -0.58 -14.71
CA LEU A 75 -4.59 -0.53 -16.08
C LEU A 75 -5.49 0.29 -16.98
N ILE A 76 -4.91 1.26 -17.66
CA ILE A 76 -5.57 2.15 -18.63
C ILE A 76 -4.74 2.31 -19.89
N SER A 77 -5.41 2.61 -20.99
CA SER A 77 -4.77 3.15 -22.19
C SER A 77 -4.75 4.68 -22.13
N THR A 78 -3.65 5.29 -22.56
CA THR A 78 -3.47 6.76 -22.47
C THR A 78 -3.65 7.49 -23.79
N ASN A 79 -3.69 6.78 -24.93
CA ASN A 79 -3.72 7.38 -26.28
C ASN A 79 -4.86 6.88 -27.18
N GLU A 80 -5.84 6.18 -26.64
CA GLU A 80 -6.93 5.61 -27.42
C GLU A 80 -7.77 6.66 -28.16
N ASP A 81 -8.11 7.77 -27.50
CA ASP A 81 -8.89 8.84 -28.11
C ASP A 81 -8.16 9.51 -29.29
N GLU A 82 -6.83 9.72 -29.17
CA GLU A 82 -5.99 10.26 -30.22
C GLU A 82 -5.93 9.33 -31.42
N ILE A 83 -5.71 8.04 -31.15
CA ILE A 83 -5.71 6.99 -32.19
C ILE A 83 -7.05 6.93 -32.91
N LEU A 84 -8.17 6.90 -32.17
CA LEU A 84 -9.49 6.84 -32.75
C LEU A 84 -9.81 8.07 -33.61
N GLU A 85 -9.41 9.27 -33.17
CA GLU A 85 -9.60 10.48 -33.97
C GLU A 85 -8.80 10.39 -35.28
N GLU A 86 -7.53 9.97 -35.21
CA GLU A 86 -6.70 9.79 -36.41
C GLU A 86 -7.27 8.72 -37.33
N ALA A 87 -7.68 7.55 -36.78
CA ALA A 87 -8.23 6.42 -37.54
C ALA A 87 -9.52 6.79 -38.28
N VAL A 88 -10.43 7.51 -37.62
CA VAL A 88 -11.68 7.98 -38.23
C VAL A 88 -11.43 8.98 -39.37
N GLN A 89 -10.42 9.84 -39.24
CA GLN A 89 -10.11 10.87 -40.22
C GLN A 89 -9.21 10.39 -41.35
N LEU A 90 -8.53 9.25 -41.22
CA LEU A 90 -7.60 8.72 -42.20
C LEU A 90 -8.28 8.48 -43.56
N GLY A 91 -7.71 9.02 -44.64
CA GLY A 91 -8.25 8.95 -45.97
C GLY A 91 -9.50 9.81 -46.26
N LYS A 92 -9.99 10.59 -45.27
CA LYS A 92 -11.18 11.44 -45.37
C LYS A 92 -10.86 12.93 -45.32
N THR A 93 -9.75 13.32 -44.70
CA THR A 93 -9.35 14.71 -44.50
C THR A 93 -8.21 15.14 -45.44
N GLY A 94 -8.07 16.45 -45.64
CA GLY A 94 -7.06 17.02 -46.55
C GLY A 94 -7.55 17.17 -47.98
N ASN A 95 -6.62 17.44 -48.91
CA ASN A 95 -6.95 17.61 -50.33
C ASN A 95 -7.21 16.26 -51.01
N ILE A 96 -7.81 16.30 -52.22
CA ILE A 96 -8.22 15.06 -52.92
C ILE A 96 -7.05 14.12 -53.22
N ILE A 97 -5.84 14.67 -53.43
CA ILE A 97 -4.64 13.86 -53.70
C ILE A 97 -4.22 13.09 -52.43
N ARG A 98 -4.21 13.75 -51.28
CA ARG A 98 -3.89 13.16 -49.97
C ARG A 98 -4.87 12.04 -49.64
N ARG A 99 -6.18 12.33 -49.72
CA ARG A 99 -7.23 11.33 -49.46
C ARG A 99 -7.14 10.11 -50.38
N TYR A 100 -6.79 10.32 -51.66
CA TYR A 100 -6.58 9.24 -52.59
C TYR A 100 -5.34 8.42 -52.21
N LYS A 101 -4.25 9.10 -51.87
CA LYS A 101 -3.00 8.44 -51.44
C LYS A 101 -3.21 7.61 -50.21
N ASP A 102 -3.76 8.20 -49.15
CA ASP A 102 -3.99 7.51 -47.86
C ASP A 102 -4.80 6.21 -48.07
N ARG A 103 -5.85 6.26 -48.91
CA ARG A 103 -6.66 5.08 -49.25
C ARG A 103 -5.88 4.03 -50.06
N LYS A 104 -5.04 4.48 -50.96
CA LYS A 104 -4.22 3.56 -51.73
C LYS A 104 -3.11 2.93 -50.94
N ASP A 105 -2.52 3.67 -50.01
CA ASP A 105 -1.53 3.15 -49.10
C ASP A 105 -2.15 2.03 -48.21
N LEU A 106 -3.40 2.24 -47.68
CA LEU A 106 -4.13 1.22 -46.92
C LEU A 106 -4.51 -0.05 -47.73
N GLU A 107 -4.66 0.04 -49.05
CA GLU A 107 -4.88 -1.13 -49.91
C GLU A 107 -3.60 -2.01 -50.07
N HIS A 108 -2.41 -1.43 -49.83
CA HIS A 108 -1.12 -2.08 -49.99
C HIS A 108 -0.45 -2.45 -48.68
N GLU A 109 -0.70 -1.65 -47.63
CA GLU A 109 -0.08 -1.84 -46.32
C GLU A 109 -1.07 -1.41 -45.22
N ASN A 110 -1.33 -2.27 -44.24
CA ASN A 110 -2.18 -1.97 -43.10
C ASN A 110 -1.52 -0.90 -42.20
N LYS A 111 -2.34 0.04 -41.72
CA LYS A 111 -1.93 0.97 -40.67
C LYS A 111 -2.21 0.33 -39.31
N ASN A 112 -1.16 0.01 -38.61
CA ASN A 112 -1.25 -0.49 -37.24
C ASN A 112 -0.83 0.59 -36.25
N TYR A 113 -1.71 0.92 -35.32
CA TYR A 113 -1.45 1.80 -34.18
C TYR A 113 -1.12 0.95 -32.96
N GLN A 114 -0.45 1.53 -31.99
CA GLN A 114 -0.15 0.89 -30.72
C GLN A 114 -0.72 1.70 -29.58
N LEU A 115 -1.37 1.03 -28.64
CA LEU A 115 -1.78 1.63 -27.39
C LEU A 115 -0.56 1.89 -26.51
N THR A 116 -0.63 2.94 -25.74
CA THR A 116 0.31 3.22 -24.65
C THR A 116 -0.42 2.96 -23.32
N TRP A 117 0.26 2.24 -22.46
CA TRP A 117 -0.30 1.75 -21.21
C TRP A 117 0.19 2.56 -20.02
N ALA A 118 -0.67 2.71 -19.04
CA ALA A 118 -0.34 3.29 -17.75
C ALA A 118 -1.21 2.65 -16.65
N LEU A 119 -0.86 2.91 -15.40
CA LEU A 119 -1.66 2.54 -14.24
C LEU A 119 -2.28 3.78 -13.60
N ASP A 120 -3.44 3.62 -12.97
CA ASP A 120 -4.00 4.65 -12.10
C ASP A 120 -3.15 4.77 -10.83
N GLY A 121 -2.48 5.92 -10.68
CA GLY A 121 -1.55 6.14 -9.57
C GLY A 121 -2.21 6.10 -8.19
N GLU A 122 -3.51 6.43 -8.07
CA GLU A 122 -4.23 6.34 -6.79
C GLU A 122 -4.48 4.87 -6.44
N LEU A 123 -4.89 4.03 -7.41
CA LEU A 123 -5.15 2.61 -7.19
C LEU A 123 -3.87 1.84 -6.88
N VAL A 124 -2.76 2.11 -7.57
CA VAL A 124 -1.45 1.52 -7.26
C VAL A 124 -1.00 1.91 -5.85
N THR A 125 -1.12 3.20 -5.51
CA THR A 125 -0.77 3.71 -4.17
C THR A 125 -1.61 3.04 -3.09
N ASP A 126 -2.91 2.93 -3.30
CA ASP A 126 -3.82 2.25 -2.37
C ASP A 126 -3.49 0.76 -2.25
N TYR A 127 -3.19 0.09 -3.35
CA TYR A 127 -2.82 -1.34 -3.33
C TYR A 127 -1.53 -1.56 -2.53
N VAL A 128 -0.48 -0.80 -2.82
CA VAL A 128 0.81 -0.91 -2.11
C VAL A 128 0.64 -0.64 -0.62
N ASN A 129 -0.05 0.44 -0.24
CA ASN A 129 -0.23 0.79 1.17
C ASN A 129 -1.16 -0.15 1.94
N ASN A 130 -2.19 -0.70 1.28
CA ASN A 130 -3.21 -1.50 1.96
C ASN A 130 -3.03 -3.01 1.82
N GLN A 131 -2.26 -3.48 0.83
CA GLN A 131 -2.05 -4.91 0.63
C GLN A 131 -0.58 -5.29 0.83
N CYS A 132 0.37 -4.59 0.19
CA CYS A 132 1.78 -4.95 0.28
C CYS A 132 2.37 -4.68 1.67
N LYS A 133 2.05 -3.55 2.29
CA LYS A 133 2.50 -3.21 3.66
C LYS A 133 1.95 -4.13 4.76
N LYS A 134 1.00 -5.01 4.47
CA LYS A 134 0.59 -6.03 5.45
C LYS A 134 1.69 -7.00 5.81
N PHE A 135 2.71 -7.09 4.98
CA PHE A 135 3.89 -7.92 5.20
C PHE A 135 5.02 -7.19 5.92
N ASP A 136 4.84 -5.88 6.21
CA ASP A 136 5.77 -5.16 7.06
C ASP A 136 5.84 -5.81 8.44
N GLN A 137 7.04 -6.09 8.88
CA GLN A 137 7.33 -6.70 10.16
C GLN A 137 8.41 -5.89 10.87
N GLU A 138 8.05 -5.25 11.97
CA GLU A 138 9.01 -4.52 12.80
C GLU A 138 10.01 -5.49 13.44
N ALA A 139 11.25 -5.03 13.61
CA ALA A 139 12.25 -5.81 14.34
C ALA A 139 11.82 -5.98 15.80
N VAL A 140 12.09 -7.16 16.32
CA VAL A 140 11.92 -7.43 17.76
C VAL A 140 13.30 -7.42 18.41
N ASP A 141 13.53 -6.49 19.34
CA ASP A 141 14.79 -6.34 20.02
C ASP A 141 15.17 -7.58 20.85
N ALA A 142 16.46 -7.89 20.89
CA ALA A 142 16.97 -8.92 21.76
C ALA A 142 16.78 -8.53 23.23
N THR A 143 16.40 -9.49 24.06
CA THR A 143 16.10 -9.26 25.47
C THR A 143 16.86 -10.21 26.40
N LEU A 144 16.78 -9.92 27.70
CA LEU A 144 17.40 -10.74 28.75
C LEU A 144 16.33 -11.32 29.66
N LYS A 145 16.36 -12.66 29.86
CA LYS A 145 15.58 -13.34 30.91
C LYS A 145 16.49 -13.78 32.05
N ARG A 146 16.06 -13.51 33.28
CA ARG A 146 16.76 -14.00 34.48
C ARG A 146 16.23 -15.37 34.87
N GLU A 147 17.08 -16.36 34.82
CA GLU A 147 16.76 -17.75 35.17
C GLU A 147 17.83 -18.31 36.12
N GLY A 148 17.44 -18.82 37.29
CA GLY A 148 18.34 -19.48 38.24
C GLY A 148 19.52 -18.60 38.75
N GLY A 149 19.37 -17.26 38.71
CA GLY A 149 20.42 -16.33 39.10
C GLY A 149 21.36 -15.87 37.98
N SER A 150 21.24 -16.44 36.79
CA SER A 150 21.94 -16.04 35.56
C SER A 150 21.04 -15.34 34.58
N PHE A 151 21.63 -14.59 33.64
CA PHE A 151 20.90 -14.01 32.53
C PHE A 151 21.00 -14.90 31.30
N ARG A 152 19.86 -15.17 30.65
CA ARG A 152 19.78 -15.84 29.38
C ARG A 152 19.35 -14.82 28.31
N ILE A 153 20.10 -14.78 27.23
CA ILE A 153 19.79 -13.95 26.07
C ILE A 153 18.62 -14.59 25.32
N VAL A 154 17.65 -13.78 24.95
CA VAL A 154 16.59 -14.10 23.98
C VAL A 154 16.91 -13.30 22.74
N ASP A 155 17.22 -14.01 21.66
CA ASP A 155 17.62 -13.37 20.42
C ASP A 155 16.49 -12.49 19.86
N GLY A 156 16.87 -11.37 19.24
CA GLY A 156 15.96 -10.52 18.51
C GLY A 156 15.55 -11.15 17.18
N GLN A 157 14.54 -10.57 16.57
CA GLN A 157 14.08 -10.94 15.23
C GLN A 157 14.24 -9.74 14.29
N THR A 158 14.84 -9.98 13.14
CA THR A 158 14.95 -8.99 12.08
C THR A 158 13.59 -8.71 11.47
N GLY A 159 13.28 -7.45 11.26
CA GLY A 159 12.10 -6.98 10.56
C GLY A 159 12.36 -6.74 9.08
N ILE A 160 11.29 -6.56 8.33
CA ILE A 160 11.29 -6.18 6.91
C ILE A 160 10.24 -5.09 6.74
N VAL A 161 10.62 -3.98 6.13
CA VAL A 161 9.74 -2.85 5.85
C VAL A 161 9.77 -2.56 4.35
N LEU A 162 8.60 -2.51 3.72
CA LEU A 162 8.48 -2.19 2.31
C LEU A 162 8.81 -0.71 2.05
N ASP A 163 9.70 -0.44 1.10
CA ASP A 163 9.86 0.91 0.54
C ASP A 163 8.70 1.15 -0.44
N ALA A 164 7.63 1.75 0.06
CA ALA A 164 6.41 1.95 -0.70
C ALA A 164 6.59 2.89 -1.88
N ASP A 165 7.34 3.97 -1.73
CA ASP A 165 7.51 4.98 -2.77
C ASP A 165 8.31 4.42 -3.95
N SER A 166 9.40 3.70 -3.67
CA SER A 166 10.17 3.00 -4.68
C SER A 166 9.38 1.86 -5.32
N SER A 167 8.54 1.16 -4.57
CA SER A 167 7.68 0.09 -5.08
C SER A 167 6.63 0.62 -6.07
N ILE A 168 5.95 1.73 -5.73
CA ILE A 168 4.97 2.38 -6.61
C ILE A 168 5.65 2.80 -7.92
N THR A 169 6.81 3.43 -7.82
CA THR A 169 7.59 3.85 -8.99
C THR A 169 7.96 2.65 -9.86
N LEU A 170 8.47 1.58 -9.26
CA LEU A 170 8.88 0.37 -9.98
C LEU A 170 7.71 -0.30 -10.73
N ILE A 171 6.55 -0.41 -10.08
CA ILE A 171 5.34 -1.00 -10.69
C ILE A 171 4.87 -0.15 -11.88
N THR A 172 4.83 1.17 -11.71
CA THR A 172 4.41 2.10 -12.76
C THR A 172 5.38 2.07 -13.95
N ASP A 173 6.68 2.19 -13.68
CA ASP A 173 7.72 2.17 -14.72
C ASP A 173 7.73 0.85 -15.50
N PHE A 174 7.49 -0.28 -14.83
CA PHE A 174 7.39 -1.57 -15.49
C PHE A 174 6.27 -1.60 -16.53
N ILE A 175 5.08 -1.16 -16.18
CA ILE A 175 3.92 -1.16 -17.09
C ILE A 175 4.12 -0.17 -18.24
N GLU A 176 4.67 1.00 -17.96
CA GLU A 176 4.86 2.04 -18.99
C GLU A 176 5.98 1.72 -19.99
N ASN A 177 7.02 0.98 -19.57
CA ASN A 177 8.25 0.89 -20.36
C ASN A 177 8.72 -0.54 -20.67
N GLU A 178 8.32 -1.54 -19.88
CA GLU A 178 8.90 -2.89 -19.96
C GLU A 178 7.86 -4.00 -20.20
N TRP A 179 6.58 -3.74 -19.91
CA TRP A 179 5.53 -4.74 -20.01
C TRP A 179 5.33 -5.22 -21.46
N ASP A 180 5.34 -6.53 -21.64
CA ASP A 180 5.20 -7.21 -22.93
C ASP A 180 3.77 -7.73 -23.21
N HIS A 181 2.79 -7.23 -22.47
CA HIS A 181 1.35 -7.58 -22.54
C HIS A 181 1.05 -9.01 -22.08
N THR A 182 1.89 -9.55 -21.19
CA THR A 182 1.67 -10.85 -20.52
C THR A 182 1.85 -10.72 -19.02
N ASN A 183 1.57 -11.80 -18.29
CA ASN A 183 1.83 -11.86 -16.85
C ASN A 183 3.26 -11.45 -16.50
N GLY A 184 3.40 -10.54 -15.55
CA GLY A 184 4.68 -10.01 -15.10
C GLY A 184 5.09 -10.49 -13.70
N SER A 185 6.32 -10.18 -13.32
CA SER A 185 6.84 -10.43 -11.97
C SER A 185 7.86 -9.36 -11.59
N LEU A 186 7.73 -8.82 -10.37
CA LEU A 186 8.62 -7.79 -9.81
C LEU A 186 9.02 -8.11 -8.38
N ASP A 187 10.30 -7.90 -8.07
CA ASP A 187 10.80 -7.89 -6.70
C ASP A 187 10.69 -6.47 -6.13
N LEU A 188 9.79 -6.27 -5.16
CA LEU A 188 9.62 -4.96 -4.55
C LEU A 188 10.75 -4.67 -3.56
N PRO A 189 11.25 -3.42 -3.51
CA PRO A 189 12.33 -3.04 -2.61
C PRO A 189 11.85 -3.09 -1.15
N VAL A 190 12.61 -3.79 -0.32
CA VAL A 190 12.40 -3.89 1.13
C VAL A 190 13.64 -3.43 1.88
N GLU A 191 13.43 -2.74 2.98
CA GLU A 191 14.48 -2.40 3.94
C GLU A 191 14.48 -3.42 5.08
N THR A 192 15.69 -3.82 5.49
CA THR A 192 15.85 -4.71 6.64
C THR A 192 15.92 -3.85 7.90
N ASP A 193 14.96 -4.06 8.81
CA ASP A 193 14.99 -3.48 10.14
C ASP A 193 15.72 -4.43 11.09
N TYR A 194 16.84 -3.98 11.64
CA TYR A 194 17.70 -4.78 12.50
C TYR A 194 17.33 -4.60 13.98
N PRO A 195 17.15 -5.71 14.73
CA PRO A 195 16.90 -5.63 16.15
C PRO A 195 18.07 -5.00 16.89
N ARG A 196 17.78 -4.23 17.94
CA ARG A 196 18.78 -3.74 18.86
C ARG A 196 19.26 -4.88 19.77
N GLY A 197 20.53 -4.83 20.12
CA GLY A 197 21.12 -5.77 21.05
C GLY A 197 21.65 -7.03 20.39
N THR A 198 22.96 -7.05 20.18
CA THR A 198 23.65 -8.26 19.77
C THR A 198 23.87 -9.19 20.97
N ALA A 199 24.03 -10.50 20.72
CA ALA A 199 24.40 -11.44 21.77
C ALA A 199 25.70 -11.03 22.48
N GLU A 200 26.66 -10.41 21.76
CA GLU A 200 27.90 -9.91 22.35
C GLU A 200 27.65 -8.75 23.32
N GLU A 201 26.80 -7.79 22.98
CA GLU A 201 26.44 -6.66 23.85
C GLU A 201 25.70 -7.14 25.10
N LEU A 202 24.68 -7.98 24.92
CA LEU A 202 23.86 -8.49 26.02
C LEU A 202 24.65 -9.43 26.94
N SER A 203 25.68 -10.14 26.43
CA SER A 203 26.56 -10.98 27.25
C SER A 203 27.38 -10.21 28.29
N LYS A 204 27.47 -8.88 28.16
CA LYS A 204 28.12 -8.00 29.13
C LYS A 204 27.30 -7.81 30.40
N VAL A 205 26.00 -8.06 30.36
CA VAL A 205 25.10 -8.00 31.51
C VAL A 205 25.25 -9.27 32.36
N LYS A 206 26.00 -9.19 33.45
CA LYS A 206 26.30 -10.37 34.30
C LYS A 206 25.84 -10.21 35.73
N ASP A 207 25.74 -8.98 36.21
CA ASP A 207 25.55 -8.69 37.62
C ASP A 207 24.16 -8.13 37.91
N VAL A 208 23.60 -8.53 39.05
CA VAL A 208 22.39 -7.93 39.61
C VAL A 208 22.77 -6.71 40.44
N LEU A 209 22.49 -5.51 39.93
CA LEU A 209 22.86 -4.26 40.59
C LEU A 209 21.92 -3.88 41.74
N GLY A 210 20.68 -4.35 41.70
CA GLY A 210 19.68 -4.07 42.75
C GLY A 210 18.48 -4.98 42.65
N THR A 211 17.75 -5.12 43.77
CA THR A 211 16.47 -5.81 43.85
C THR A 211 15.55 -5.06 44.79
N PHE A 212 14.27 -4.99 44.41
CA PHE A 212 13.23 -4.47 45.29
C PHE A 212 11.96 -5.32 45.14
N THR A 213 11.16 -5.44 46.17
CA THR A 213 9.96 -6.28 46.14
C THR A 213 8.83 -5.64 46.93
N THR A 214 7.67 -5.64 46.36
CA THR A 214 6.43 -5.28 47.05
C THR A 214 5.42 -6.42 46.99
N SER A 215 4.52 -6.51 47.99
CA SER A 215 3.50 -7.54 48.05
C SER A 215 2.15 -6.97 47.70
N TYR A 216 1.36 -7.70 46.95
CA TYR A 216 -0.06 -7.38 46.66
C TYR A 216 -0.98 -8.60 46.94
N SER A 217 -0.57 -9.50 47.82
CA SER A 217 -1.30 -10.74 48.17
C SER A 217 -2.69 -10.49 48.75
N THR A 218 -2.97 -9.32 49.30
CA THR A 218 -4.27 -8.94 49.85
C THR A 218 -5.15 -8.18 48.85
N SER A 219 -4.69 -8.01 47.61
CA SER A 219 -5.44 -7.28 46.56
C SER A 219 -6.52 -8.16 45.93
N GLY A 220 -7.60 -7.51 45.44
CA GLY A 220 -8.62 -8.19 44.65
C GLY A 220 -8.09 -8.68 43.31
N ALA A 221 -8.77 -9.67 42.71
CA ALA A 221 -8.30 -10.34 41.48
C ALA A 221 -8.02 -9.38 40.32
N ALA A 222 -8.87 -8.43 40.04
CA ALA A 222 -8.67 -7.43 38.98
C ALA A 222 -7.41 -6.57 39.18
N ARG A 223 -7.11 -6.15 40.41
CA ARG A 223 -5.87 -5.44 40.73
C ARG A 223 -4.66 -6.31 40.60
N CYS A 224 -4.74 -7.58 41.01
CA CYS A 224 -3.65 -8.54 40.82
C CYS A 224 -3.36 -8.76 39.31
N GLN A 225 -4.40 -8.88 38.49
CA GLN A 225 -4.29 -8.98 37.05
C GLN A 225 -3.56 -7.75 36.46
N ASN A 226 -3.98 -6.55 36.83
CA ASN A 226 -3.38 -5.30 36.34
C ASN A 226 -1.88 -5.21 36.70
N ILE A 227 -1.51 -5.57 37.93
CA ILE A 227 -0.11 -5.58 38.36
C ILE A 227 0.70 -6.61 37.55
N ALA A 228 0.17 -7.81 37.36
CA ALA A 228 0.83 -8.84 36.57
C ALA A 228 1.00 -8.40 35.11
N THR A 229 -0.04 -7.83 34.49
CA THR A 229 0.00 -7.30 33.13
C THR A 229 1.04 -6.18 32.98
N GLY A 230 1.00 -5.17 33.83
CA GLY A 230 1.97 -4.05 33.77
C GLY A 230 3.40 -4.52 34.03
N THR A 231 3.60 -5.50 34.93
CA THR A 231 4.92 -6.09 35.18
C THR A 231 5.42 -6.85 33.95
N ALA A 232 4.53 -7.59 33.27
CA ALA A 232 4.89 -8.32 32.05
C ALA A 232 5.34 -7.39 30.93
N HIS A 233 4.71 -6.23 30.77
CA HIS A 233 5.08 -5.22 29.77
C HIS A 233 6.49 -4.59 30.02
N ILE A 234 6.91 -4.50 31.26
CA ILE A 234 8.21 -3.92 31.64
C ILE A 234 9.32 -4.99 31.62
N ASN A 235 8.95 -6.22 31.92
CA ASN A 235 9.91 -7.29 32.13
C ASN A 235 10.70 -7.63 30.86
N GLY A 236 12.02 -7.65 30.96
CA GLY A 236 12.90 -7.92 29.83
C GLY A 236 13.38 -6.67 29.09
N THR A 237 12.91 -5.47 29.46
CA THR A 237 13.38 -4.21 28.85
C THR A 237 14.89 -4.08 29.04
N VAL A 238 15.60 -3.80 27.95
CA VAL A 238 17.02 -3.52 27.94
C VAL A 238 17.21 -2.02 27.66
N LEU A 239 18.04 -1.37 28.48
CA LEU A 239 18.37 0.05 28.29
C LEU A 239 19.85 0.17 27.94
N TYR A 240 20.14 0.90 26.89
CA TYR A 240 21.50 1.22 26.47
C TYR A 240 21.92 2.59 27.00
N PRO A 241 23.22 2.89 27.03
CA PRO A 241 23.70 4.20 27.47
C PRO A 241 23.05 5.35 26.70
N GLY A 242 22.35 6.23 27.43
CA GLY A 242 21.62 7.37 26.86
C GLY A 242 20.12 7.13 26.65
N ASP A 243 19.64 5.90 26.79
CA ASP A 243 18.21 5.60 26.68
C ASP A 243 17.42 6.17 27.87
N THR A 244 16.17 6.56 27.58
CA THR A 244 15.21 6.97 28.58
C THR A 244 14.09 5.94 28.62
N PHE A 245 13.73 5.47 29.82
CA PHE A 245 12.59 4.56 30.02
C PHE A 245 11.40 5.30 30.59
N SER A 246 10.27 5.25 29.91
CA SER A 246 8.99 5.74 30.39
C SER A 246 8.13 4.57 30.86
N ALA A 247 7.97 4.43 32.17
CA ALA A 247 7.10 3.41 32.76
C ALA A 247 5.65 3.56 32.27
N TYR A 248 5.17 4.80 32.07
CA TYR A 248 3.83 5.06 31.56
C TYR A 248 3.64 4.55 30.14
N GLU A 249 4.55 4.85 29.23
CA GLU A 249 4.49 4.38 27.84
C GLU A 249 4.56 2.86 27.78
N ALA A 250 5.45 2.24 28.56
CA ALA A 250 5.62 0.79 28.57
C ALA A 250 4.37 0.03 29.00
N VAL A 251 3.56 0.59 29.92
CA VAL A 251 2.32 -0.06 30.40
C VAL A 251 1.05 0.38 29.68
N SER A 252 1.13 1.40 28.82
CA SER A 252 0.00 1.93 28.06
C SER A 252 -0.24 1.13 26.77
N PRO A 253 -1.45 1.21 26.16
CA PRO A 253 -2.68 1.80 26.68
C PRO A 253 -3.40 0.91 27.68
N PHE A 254 -4.09 1.53 28.65
CA PHE A 254 -4.92 0.81 29.62
C PHE A 254 -6.24 0.41 28.97
N SER A 255 -6.31 -0.77 28.39
CA SER A 255 -7.49 -1.33 27.73
C SER A 255 -7.68 -2.81 28.11
N GLU A 256 -8.91 -3.30 27.99
CA GLU A 256 -9.20 -4.73 28.17
C GLU A 256 -8.45 -5.60 27.15
N ALA A 257 -8.29 -5.10 25.93
CA ALA A 257 -7.53 -5.78 24.88
C ALA A 257 -6.06 -6.01 25.28
N ASN A 258 -5.48 -5.07 26.06
CA ASN A 258 -4.13 -5.20 26.61
C ASN A 258 -4.07 -5.96 27.95
N GLY A 259 -5.16 -6.61 28.35
CA GLY A 259 -5.22 -7.44 29.54
C GLY A 259 -5.51 -6.69 30.84
N TYR A 260 -5.89 -5.43 30.79
CA TYR A 260 -6.25 -4.66 31.98
C TYR A 260 -7.72 -4.82 32.35
N ALA A 261 -8.01 -4.77 33.66
CA ALA A 261 -9.35 -4.87 34.23
C ALA A 261 -9.68 -3.62 35.06
N MET A 262 -10.96 -3.40 35.32
CA MET A 262 -11.45 -2.37 36.22
C MET A 262 -11.06 -2.66 37.65
N ALA A 263 -10.34 -1.76 38.30
CA ALA A 263 -9.93 -1.86 39.71
C ALA A 263 -9.72 -0.48 40.31
N GLY A 264 -9.72 -0.40 41.63
CA GLY A 264 -9.61 0.85 42.35
C GLY A 264 -8.32 1.62 42.08
N SER A 265 -8.47 2.88 41.71
CA SER A 265 -7.41 3.88 41.49
C SER A 265 -7.68 5.11 42.36
N TYR A 266 -6.63 5.87 42.68
CA TYR A 266 -6.78 7.15 43.38
C TYR A 266 -6.93 8.28 42.35
N LEU A 267 -8.05 9.02 42.49
CA LEU A 267 -8.31 10.22 41.70
C LEU A 267 -8.84 11.31 42.62
N ASN A 268 -8.12 12.43 42.72
CA ASN A 268 -8.49 13.59 43.58
C ASN A 268 -8.82 13.21 45.05
N GLY A 269 -8.00 12.31 45.62
CA GLY A 269 -8.17 11.87 47.02
C GLY A 269 -9.30 10.85 47.27
N LYS A 270 -9.93 10.36 46.20
CA LYS A 270 -10.99 9.33 46.28
C LYS A 270 -10.56 8.07 45.54
N VAL A 271 -11.06 6.93 45.98
CA VAL A 271 -10.92 5.68 45.27
C VAL A 271 -12.03 5.59 44.24
N VAL A 272 -11.67 5.42 42.97
CA VAL A 272 -12.58 5.22 41.83
C VAL A 272 -12.10 4.02 41.03
N ASP A 273 -13.02 3.29 40.42
CA ASP A 273 -12.65 2.19 39.54
C ASP A 273 -12.21 2.73 38.18
N SER A 274 -11.05 2.23 37.69
CA SER A 274 -10.52 2.53 36.36
C SER A 274 -9.78 1.34 35.81
N LEU A 275 -9.63 1.25 34.47
CA LEU A 275 -8.75 0.30 33.83
C LEU A 275 -7.30 0.55 34.28
N GLY A 276 -6.58 -0.52 34.62
CA GLY A 276 -5.20 -0.43 35.11
C GLY A 276 -5.07 0.01 36.59
N GLY A 277 -6.16 -0.02 37.38
CA GLY A 277 -6.07 0.26 38.81
C GLY A 277 -5.04 -0.65 39.50
N GLY A 278 -4.06 -0.04 40.19
CA GLY A 278 -2.93 -0.73 40.83
C GLY A 278 -1.56 -0.53 40.14
N ILE A 279 -1.50 0.01 38.93
CA ILE A 279 -0.27 0.20 38.17
C ILE A 279 0.74 1.15 38.85
N CYS A 280 0.28 2.10 39.69
CA CYS A 280 1.17 2.92 40.49
C CYS A 280 2.13 2.08 41.38
N GLN A 281 1.70 0.90 41.82
CA GLN A 281 2.60 -0.02 42.53
C GLN A 281 3.71 -0.55 41.64
N VAL A 282 3.41 -0.87 40.38
CA VAL A 282 4.42 -1.35 39.42
C VAL A 282 5.46 -0.27 39.15
N SER A 283 5.00 0.95 38.88
CA SER A 283 5.92 2.08 38.61
C SER A 283 6.75 2.53 39.83
N THR A 284 6.28 2.23 41.04
CA THR A 284 7.00 2.60 42.27
C THR A 284 7.98 1.50 42.72
N THR A 285 7.69 0.24 42.35
CA THR A 285 8.55 -0.92 42.69
C THR A 285 9.75 -0.99 41.77
#